data_769d8f219736305bc222ca09a98487d3
#
_entry.id   769d8f219736305bc222ca09a98487d3
#
_cell.length_a   1.000
_cell.length_b   1.000
_cell.length_c   1.000
_cell.angle_alpha   90.00
_cell.angle_beta   90.00
_cell.angle_gamma   90.00
#
_symmetry.space_group_name_H-M   'P 1'
#
loop_
_entity.id
_entity.type
_entity.pdbx_description
1 polymer ?
#
loop_
_entity_poly.entity_id
_entity_poly.type
_entity_poly.pdbx_seq_one_letter_code
_entity_poly.pdbx_strand_id
1 'polypeptide(L)'
;VYKRQVFALAIHRVGDAEKLAMLRQNLEQYLVQDEENETAYLKMPEGNYWWNWYGDEIEANAYYLKLLTQVDPNGVTSGRLVKYLLNNRKHATYWGSTRDTSLCIEAFADHLAATGEARPEMVVEVWLDGEMQQAVEITSENLFTFNNKFVLEGAELLDGEHRLELRRRGTGPVYFNTYLTNFNMEDDIPAAGLEVKVQRKFYQLVPVEKKLAVEGDRGQVVDQKVEKFERVEIENLGTVTSGDL
;
A
#
# COMPACT_ATOMS: atom_id res chain seq x y z
N VAL A 1 5.06 9.03 -19.74
CA VAL A 1 4.62 7.73 -19.21
C VAL A 1 3.10 7.62 -19.33
N TYR A 2 2.36 8.53 -18.76
CA TYR A 2 0.92 8.49 -18.55
C TYR A 2 0.00 8.15 -19.75
N LYS A 3 0.35 8.52 -20.96
CA LYS A 3 -0.44 8.21 -22.18
C LYS A 3 0.11 7.04 -22.99
N ARG A 4 1.31 6.55 -22.64
CA ARG A 4 1.98 5.49 -23.41
C ARG A 4 1.28 4.15 -23.27
N GLN A 5 0.71 3.84 -22.09
CA GLN A 5 -0.03 2.62 -21.82
C GLN A 5 -1.28 2.53 -22.70
N VAL A 6 -2.07 3.61 -22.74
CA VAL A 6 -3.29 3.68 -23.57
C VAL A 6 -2.94 3.59 -25.05
N PHE A 7 -1.85 4.25 -25.46
CA PHE A 7 -1.37 4.17 -26.84
C PHE A 7 -0.87 2.75 -27.18
N ALA A 8 -0.17 2.10 -26.26
CA ALA A 8 0.28 0.72 -26.44
C ALA A 8 -0.89 -0.26 -26.58
N LEU A 9 -1.96 -0.08 -25.81
CA LEU A 9 -3.20 -0.85 -25.97
C LEU A 9 -3.83 -0.66 -27.37
N ALA A 10 -3.85 0.57 -27.88
CA ALA A 10 -4.34 0.85 -29.23
C ALA A 10 -3.45 0.18 -30.28
N ILE A 11 -2.13 0.27 -30.15
CA ILE A 11 -1.16 -0.36 -31.07
C ILE A 11 -1.28 -1.89 -31.02
N HIS A 12 -1.49 -2.48 -29.85
CA HIS A 12 -1.75 -3.91 -29.71
C HIS A 12 -2.98 -4.33 -30.54
N ARG A 13 -4.08 -3.56 -30.47
CA ARG A 13 -5.30 -3.82 -31.25
C ARG A 13 -5.11 -3.70 -32.75
N VAL A 14 -4.21 -2.81 -33.19
CA VAL A 14 -3.85 -2.64 -34.61
C VAL A 14 -2.93 -3.78 -35.11
N GLY A 15 -2.25 -4.49 -34.20
CA GLY A 15 -1.34 -5.58 -34.51
C GLY A 15 0.07 -5.14 -34.94
N ASP A 16 0.49 -3.91 -34.65
CA ASP A 16 1.84 -3.40 -34.92
C ASP A 16 2.81 -3.88 -33.82
N ALA A 17 3.38 -5.06 -34.01
CA ALA A 17 4.23 -5.72 -33.02
C ALA A 17 5.54 -4.95 -32.75
N GLU A 18 6.13 -4.33 -33.79
CA GLU A 18 7.40 -3.59 -33.64
C GLU A 18 7.18 -2.34 -32.76
N LYS A 19 6.16 -1.58 -33.06
CA LYS A 19 5.82 -0.39 -32.28
C LYS A 19 5.38 -0.74 -30.86
N LEU A 20 4.68 -1.84 -30.69
CA LEU A 20 4.30 -2.34 -29.36
C LEU A 20 5.53 -2.70 -28.53
N ALA A 21 6.50 -3.40 -29.10
CA ALA A 21 7.76 -3.75 -28.43
C ALA A 21 8.53 -2.50 -28.00
N MET A 22 8.65 -1.50 -28.88
CA MET A 22 9.28 -0.22 -28.56
C MET A 22 8.55 0.50 -27.39
N LEU A 23 7.22 0.51 -27.41
CA LEU A 23 6.44 1.17 -26.36
C LEU A 23 6.57 0.44 -25.01
N ARG A 24 6.60 -0.91 -25.01
CA ARG A 24 6.87 -1.70 -23.82
C ARG A 24 8.23 -1.37 -23.23
N GLN A 25 9.28 -1.41 -24.01
CA GLN A 25 10.64 -1.05 -23.59
C GLN A 25 10.70 0.37 -23.00
N ASN A 26 9.97 1.31 -23.60
CA ASN A 26 9.87 2.67 -23.07
C ASN A 26 9.08 2.77 -21.74
N LEU A 27 8.17 1.85 -21.46
CA LEU A 27 7.46 1.78 -20.20
C LEU A 27 8.30 1.11 -19.11
N GLU A 28 9.02 0.06 -19.45
CA GLU A 28 9.89 -0.70 -18.55
C GLU A 28 11.00 0.15 -17.91
N GLN A 29 11.40 1.27 -18.54
CA GLN A 29 12.34 2.24 -17.94
C GLN A 29 11.81 2.91 -16.67
N TYR A 30 10.51 2.89 -16.47
CA TYR A 30 9.84 3.47 -15.29
C TYR A 30 9.38 2.40 -14.30
N LEU A 31 9.64 1.12 -14.63
CA LEU A 31 9.22 0.02 -13.79
C LEU A 31 10.12 -0.07 -12.55
N VAL A 32 9.52 0.04 -11.40
CA VAL A 32 10.13 -0.23 -10.11
C VAL A 32 9.67 -1.60 -9.64
N GLN A 33 10.60 -2.41 -9.19
CA GLN A 33 10.32 -3.71 -8.59
C GLN A 33 10.77 -3.66 -7.14
N ASP A 34 9.88 -4.06 -6.25
CA ASP A 34 10.13 -4.18 -4.83
C ASP A 34 10.10 -5.68 -4.49
N GLU A 35 11.28 -6.22 -4.22
CA GLU A 35 11.45 -7.65 -3.93
C GLU A 35 10.95 -8.01 -2.54
N GLU A 36 11.03 -7.10 -1.57
CA GLU A 36 10.59 -7.34 -0.20
C GLU A 36 9.06 -7.47 -0.12
N ASN A 37 8.35 -6.58 -0.80
CA ASN A 37 6.89 -6.61 -0.87
C ASN A 37 6.34 -7.44 -2.04
N GLU A 38 7.23 -7.94 -2.90
CA GLU A 38 6.87 -8.62 -4.15
C GLU A 38 5.88 -7.83 -4.99
N THR A 39 6.13 -6.53 -5.11
CA THR A 39 5.32 -5.61 -5.91
C THR A 39 6.10 -5.06 -7.09
N ALA A 40 5.39 -4.60 -8.11
CA ALA A 40 5.96 -3.86 -9.22
C ALA A 40 4.99 -2.78 -9.67
N TYR A 41 5.54 -1.62 -10.05
CA TYR A 41 4.73 -0.50 -10.52
C TYR A 41 5.53 0.45 -11.42
N LEU A 42 4.84 1.21 -12.25
CA LEU A 42 5.44 2.31 -12.99
C LEU A 42 5.50 3.54 -12.09
N LYS A 43 6.71 3.97 -11.76
CA LYS A 43 6.94 5.21 -11.02
C LYS A 43 6.78 6.40 -11.95
N MET A 44 5.92 7.34 -11.58
CA MET A 44 5.72 8.55 -12.34
C MET A 44 6.86 9.54 -12.08
N PRO A 45 7.33 10.29 -13.11
CA PRO A 45 8.32 11.34 -12.91
C PRO A 45 7.81 12.41 -11.96
N GLU A 46 8.66 12.81 -11.01
CA GLU A 46 8.38 13.92 -10.10
C GLU A 46 8.29 15.25 -10.86
N GLY A 47 7.43 16.15 -10.43
CA GLY A 47 7.42 17.54 -10.90
C GLY A 47 6.23 18.02 -11.72
N ASN A 48 5.22 17.23 -11.97
CA ASN A 48 4.01 17.69 -12.65
C ASN A 48 2.91 18.09 -11.65
N TYR A 49 3.12 19.21 -10.97
CA TYR A 49 2.21 19.77 -9.95
C TYR A 49 0.85 20.23 -10.51
N TRP A 50 0.67 20.25 -11.83
CA TRP A 50 -0.46 20.92 -12.48
C TRP A 50 -1.71 20.06 -12.67
N TRP A 51 -1.69 18.75 -12.36
CA TRP A 51 -2.77 17.88 -12.79
C TRP A 51 -3.21 16.83 -11.75
N ASN A 52 -3.56 17.28 -10.57
CA ASN A 52 -4.27 16.45 -9.58
C ASN A 52 -5.58 15.84 -10.10
N TRP A 53 -6.00 16.18 -11.32
CA TRP A 53 -7.25 15.74 -11.92
C TRP A 53 -7.08 14.70 -13.04
N TYR A 54 -5.90 14.59 -13.66
CA TYR A 54 -5.74 13.82 -14.89
C TYR A 54 -4.50 12.91 -14.94
N GLY A 55 -3.82 12.68 -13.88
CA GLY A 55 -2.58 11.93 -13.91
C GLY A 55 -2.19 11.39 -12.57
N ASP A 56 -2.89 10.37 -12.12
CA ASP A 56 -2.53 9.63 -10.93
C ASP A 56 -1.66 8.42 -11.29
N GLU A 57 -0.74 8.07 -10.42
CA GLU A 57 0.07 6.86 -10.53
C GLU A 57 -0.80 5.60 -10.54
N ILE A 58 -1.90 5.59 -9.80
CA ILE A 58 -2.87 4.49 -9.79
C ILE A 58 -3.49 4.30 -11.18
N GLU A 59 -3.96 5.37 -11.82
CA GLU A 59 -4.52 5.29 -13.18
C GLU A 59 -3.47 4.75 -14.19
N ALA A 60 -2.24 5.27 -14.12
CA ALA A 60 -1.17 4.82 -15.00
C ALA A 60 -0.87 3.32 -14.85
N ASN A 61 -0.88 2.85 -13.61
CA ASN A 61 -0.63 1.45 -13.28
C ASN A 61 -1.84 0.54 -13.62
N ALA A 62 -3.07 1.01 -13.48
CA ALA A 62 -4.25 0.29 -13.93
C ALA A 62 -4.23 0.08 -15.46
N TYR A 63 -3.90 1.10 -16.24
CA TYR A 63 -3.72 0.94 -17.68
C TYR A 63 -2.52 0.06 -18.05
N TYR A 64 -1.47 0.07 -17.23
CA TYR A 64 -0.33 -0.84 -17.45
C TYR A 64 -0.72 -2.30 -17.20
N LEU A 65 -1.53 -2.55 -16.16
CA LEU A 65 -2.09 -3.88 -15.93
C LEU A 65 -2.96 -4.34 -17.10
N LYS A 66 -3.82 -3.46 -17.64
CA LYS A 66 -4.62 -3.78 -18.83
C LYS A 66 -3.74 -4.14 -20.04
N LEU A 67 -2.61 -3.45 -20.22
CA LEU A 67 -1.64 -3.78 -21.28
C LEU A 67 -0.99 -5.14 -21.04
N LEU A 68 -0.47 -5.38 -19.84
CA LEU A 68 0.16 -6.65 -19.49
C LEU A 68 -0.83 -7.82 -19.60
N THR A 69 -2.07 -7.61 -19.23
CA THR A 69 -3.15 -8.59 -19.41
C THR A 69 -3.30 -9.06 -20.86
N GLN A 70 -3.05 -8.19 -21.84
CA GLN A 70 -3.15 -8.53 -23.25
C GLN A 70 -1.89 -9.21 -23.79
N VAL A 71 -0.72 -8.91 -23.21
CA VAL A 71 0.57 -9.34 -23.80
C VAL A 71 1.28 -10.41 -22.97
N ASP A 72 1.08 -10.42 -21.67
CA ASP A 72 1.71 -11.36 -20.73
C ASP A 72 0.91 -11.47 -19.42
N PRO A 73 -0.32 -12.01 -19.45
CA PRO A 73 -1.20 -12.05 -18.30
C PRO A 73 -0.63 -12.85 -17.12
N ASN A 74 0.11 -13.92 -17.39
CA ASN A 74 0.68 -14.80 -16.37
C ASN A 74 2.14 -14.43 -15.99
N GLY A 75 2.64 -13.30 -16.49
CA GLY A 75 3.98 -12.82 -16.17
C GLY A 75 4.12 -12.37 -14.71
N VAL A 76 5.33 -12.50 -14.18
CA VAL A 76 5.66 -12.09 -12.81
C VAL A 76 5.29 -10.63 -12.55
N THR A 77 5.57 -9.75 -13.52
CA THR A 77 5.25 -8.33 -13.40
C THR A 77 3.74 -8.09 -13.30
N SER A 78 2.92 -8.87 -13.99
CA SER A 78 1.45 -8.75 -13.94
C SER A 78 0.93 -9.05 -12.52
N GLY A 79 1.36 -10.15 -11.91
CA GLY A 79 0.99 -10.51 -10.55
C GLY A 79 1.48 -9.50 -9.50
N ARG A 80 2.72 -9.04 -9.62
CA ARG A 80 3.30 -8.01 -8.74
C ARG A 80 2.57 -6.68 -8.87
N LEU A 81 2.12 -6.31 -10.06
CA LEU A 81 1.35 -5.10 -10.30
C LEU A 81 -0.06 -5.18 -9.72
N VAL A 82 -0.71 -6.36 -9.81
CA VAL A 82 -1.97 -6.62 -9.12
C VAL A 82 -1.82 -6.40 -7.61
N LYS A 83 -0.76 -6.97 -7.02
CA LYS A 83 -0.46 -6.81 -5.58
C LYS A 83 -0.20 -5.34 -5.22
N TYR A 84 0.56 -4.61 -6.05
CA TYR A 84 0.77 -3.18 -5.86
C TYR A 84 -0.55 -2.40 -5.82
N LEU A 85 -1.42 -2.58 -6.81
CA LEU A 85 -2.71 -1.90 -6.87
C LEU A 85 -3.60 -2.24 -5.67
N LEU A 86 -3.62 -3.50 -5.22
CA LEU A 86 -4.35 -3.93 -4.04
C LEU A 86 -3.82 -3.28 -2.76
N ASN A 87 -2.51 -3.17 -2.60
CA ASN A 87 -1.88 -2.56 -1.42
C ASN A 87 -2.08 -1.04 -1.35
N ASN A 88 -2.30 -0.40 -2.50
CA ASN A 88 -2.52 1.06 -2.59
C ASN A 88 -4.00 1.47 -2.47
N ARG A 89 -4.89 0.57 -2.05
CA ARG A 89 -6.25 0.95 -1.69
C ARG A 89 -6.25 1.86 -0.46
N LYS A 90 -7.03 2.92 -0.50
CA LYS A 90 -7.22 3.81 0.66
C LYS A 90 -8.18 3.22 1.68
N HIS A 91 -9.14 2.43 1.20
CA HIS A 91 -10.11 1.71 1.99
C HIS A 91 -10.28 0.30 1.43
N ALA A 92 -11.03 -0.54 2.11
CA ALA A 92 -11.20 -1.95 1.71
C ALA A 92 -11.68 -2.11 0.26
N THR A 93 -12.41 -1.15 -0.27
CA THR A 93 -13.13 -1.26 -1.54
C THR A 93 -12.85 -0.16 -2.56
N TYR A 94 -12.03 0.86 -2.22
CA TYR A 94 -11.82 1.93 -3.17
C TYR A 94 -10.42 2.56 -3.10
N TRP A 95 -10.01 3.25 -4.20
CA TRP A 95 -8.76 4.01 -4.35
C TRP A 95 -9.00 5.51 -4.17
N GLY A 96 -8.07 6.35 -4.64
CA GLY A 96 -8.07 7.79 -4.41
C GLY A 96 -9.29 8.55 -4.93
N SER A 97 -9.90 8.04 -6.00
CA SER A 97 -11.07 8.62 -6.65
C SER A 97 -12.01 7.55 -7.19
N THR A 98 -13.24 7.94 -7.55
CA THR A 98 -14.19 7.04 -8.24
C THR A 98 -13.66 6.60 -9.61
N ARG A 99 -12.87 7.45 -10.27
CA ARG A 99 -12.22 7.15 -11.54
C ARG A 99 -11.16 6.09 -11.37
N ASP A 100 -10.25 6.24 -10.40
CA ASP A 100 -9.21 5.26 -10.12
C ASP A 100 -9.81 3.92 -9.72
N THR A 101 -10.87 3.97 -8.91
CA THR A 101 -11.61 2.79 -8.49
C THR A 101 -12.20 2.04 -9.67
N SER A 102 -12.88 2.75 -10.60
CA SER A 102 -13.47 2.11 -11.77
C SER A 102 -12.42 1.51 -12.70
N LEU A 103 -11.30 2.20 -12.91
CA LEU A 103 -10.20 1.73 -13.75
C LEU A 103 -9.49 0.51 -13.14
N CYS A 104 -9.26 0.50 -11.83
CA CYS A 104 -8.69 -0.64 -11.14
C CYS A 104 -9.62 -1.86 -11.21
N ILE A 105 -10.92 -1.67 -10.96
CA ILE A 105 -11.91 -2.75 -11.05
C ILE A 105 -11.95 -3.32 -12.48
N GLU A 106 -11.97 -2.45 -13.49
CA GLU A 106 -11.95 -2.87 -14.89
C GLU A 106 -10.67 -3.64 -15.22
N ALA A 107 -9.50 -3.14 -14.80
CA ALA A 107 -8.22 -3.79 -15.02
C ALA A 107 -8.13 -5.16 -14.35
N PHE A 108 -8.65 -5.30 -13.13
CA PHE A 108 -8.74 -6.59 -12.44
C PHE A 108 -9.71 -7.55 -13.10
N ALA A 109 -10.87 -7.08 -13.55
CA ALA A 109 -11.82 -7.92 -14.27
C ALA A 109 -11.21 -8.48 -15.57
N ASP A 110 -10.51 -7.64 -16.34
CA ASP A 110 -9.80 -8.05 -17.54
C ASP A 110 -8.71 -9.09 -17.19
N HIS A 111 -7.94 -8.86 -16.13
CA HIS A 111 -6.88 -9.76 -15.68
C HIS A 111 -7.42 -11.12 -15.22
N LEU A 112 -8.46 -11.11 -14.37
CA LEU A 112 -9.12 -12.34 -13.92
C LEU A 112 -9.66 -13.18 -15.09
N ALA A 113 -10.22 -12.51 -16.10
CA ALA A 113 -10.73 -13.19 -17.30
C ALA A 113 -9.59 -13.80 -18.13
N ALA A 114 -8.46 -13.10 -18.28
CA ALA A 114 -7.32 -13.54 -19.10
C ALA A 114 -6.49 -14.64 -18.43
N THR A 115 -6.32 -14.58 -17.11
CA THR A 115 -5.56 -15.58 -16.33
C THR A 115 -6.38 -16.82 -15.97
N GLY A 116 -7.70 -16.74 -16.06
CA GLY A 116 -8.60 -17.79 -15.59
C GLY A 116 -8.75 -17.83 -14.06
N GLU A 117 -8.26 -16.85 -13.34
CA GLU A 117 -8.35 -16.75 -11.87
C GLU A 117 -9.79 -16.73 -11.35
N ALA A 118 -10.75 -16.33 -12.19
CA ALA A 118 -12.19 -16.39 -11.86
C ALA A 118 -12.75 -17.82 -11.79
N ARG A 119 -11.96 -18.81 -12.17
CA ARG A 119 -12.36 -20.22 -12.16
C ARG A 119 -11.31 -21.08 -11.45
N PRO A 120 -11.06 -20.82 -10.16
CA PRO A 120 -10.14 -21.65 -9.40
C PRO A 120 -10.74 -23.05 -9.20
N GLU A 121 -9.87 -24.03 -9.16
CA GLU A 121 -10.19 -25.38 -8.73
C GLU A 121 -8.99 -25.88 -7.93
N MET A 122 -8.99 -25.60 -6.63
CA MET A 122 -7.84 -25.86 -5.79
C MET A 122 -8.21 -26.16 -4.34
N VAL A 123 -7.28 -26.80 -3.65
CA VAL A 123 -7.26 -26.92 -2.19
C VAL A 123 -6.04 -26.19 -1.67
N VAL A 124 -6.25 -25.32 -0.71
CA VAL A 124 -5.16 -24.63 0.03
C VAL A 124 -5.08 -25.23 1.43
N GLU A 125 -3.93 -25.78 1.76
CA GLU A 125 -3.65 -26.35 3.07
C GLU A 125 -2.76 -25.39 3.85
N VAL A 126 -3.12 -25.13 5.09
CA VAL A 126 -2.32 -24.37 6.07
C VAL A 126 -1.66 -25.37 7.01
N TRP A 127 -0.34 -25.33 7.06
CA TRP A 127 0.48 -26.20 7.89
C TRP A 127 1.29 -25.34 8.86
N LEU A 128 1.28 -25.72 10.12
CA LEU A 128 2.11 -25.12 11.16
C LEU A 128 2.99 -26.20 11.79
N ASP A 129 4.31 -25.98 11.80
CA ASP A 129 5.30 -26.90 12.37
C ASP A 129 5.18 -28.37 11.88
N GLY A 130 4.75 -28.52 10.64
CA GLY A 130 4.60 -29.83 9.99
C GLY A 130 3.24 -30.49 10.23
N GLU A 131 2.33 -29.87 10.99
CA GLU A 131 0.98 -30.35 11.20
C GLU A 131 -0.03 -29.54 10.38
N MET A 132 -0.96 -30.23 9.71
CA MET A 132 -2.02 -29.60 8.94
C MET A 132 -3.08 -29.04 9.89
N GLN A 133 -3.25 -27.73 9.87
CA GLN A 133 -4.22 -27.02 10.70
C GLN A 133 -5.56 -26.84 10.01
N GLN A 134 -5.52 -26.52 8.71
CA GLN A 134 -6.73 -26.27 7.93
C GLN A 134 -6.52 -26.66 6.48
N ALA A 135 -7.59 -27.14 5.84
CA ALA A 135 -7.65 -27.29 4.39
C ALA A 135 -8.91 -26.58 3.88
N VAL A 136 -8.74 -25.75 2.87
CA VAL A 136 -9.82 -24.96 2.27
C VAL A 136 -9.92 -25.29 0.80
N GLU A 137 -11.09 -25.78 0.39
CA GLU A 137 -11.42 -25.98 -1.01
C GLU A 137 -11.93 -24.65 -1.60
N ILE A 138 -11.34 -24.24 -2.72
CA ILE A 138 -11.67 -23.02 -3.43
C ILE A 138 -12.06 -23.38 -4.86
N THR A 139 -13.32 -23.13 -5.20
CA THR A 139 -13.91 -23.37 -6.51
C THR A 139 -14.59 -22.13 -7.04
N SER A 140 -14.98 -22.12 -8.30
CA SER A 140 -15.76 -21.00 -8.86
C SER A 140 -17.10 -20.77 -8.15
N GLU A 141 -17.65 -21.81 -7.50
CA GLU A 141 -18.94 -21.72 -6.80
C GLU A 141 -18.81 -21.05 -5.43
N ASN A 142 -17.69 -21.27 -4.73
CA ASN A 142 -17.46 -20.72 -3.39
C ASN A 142 -16.44 -19.57 -3.33
N LEU A 143 -15.98 -19.06 -4.47
CA LEU A 143 -14.93 -18.06 -4.58
C LEU A 143 -15.12 -16.82 -3.67
N PHE A 144 -16.36 -16.44 -3.43
CA PHE A 144 -16.71 -15.30 -2.59
C PHE A 144 -17.19 -15.66 -1.18
N THR A 145 -17.27 -16.95 -0.87
CA THR A 145 -17.88 -17.45 0.38
C THR A 145 -16.99 -18.42 1.15
N PHE A 146 -15.85 -18.85 0.60
CA PHE A 146 -14.93 -19.73 1.30
C PHE A 146 -14.33 -19.04 2.55
N ASN A 147 -13.98 -19.84 3.55
CA ASN A 147 -13.30 -19.30 4.74
C ASN A 147 -11.86 -18.86 4.37
N ASN A 148 -11.65 -17.56 4.29
CA ASN A 148 -10.39 -16.94 3.90
C ASN A 148 -9.50 -16.52 5.08
N LYS A 149 -9.83 -16.97 6.29
CA LYS A 149 -9.08 -16.63 7.51
C LYS A 149 -8.70 -17.89 8.26
N PHE A 150 -7.47 -17.91 8.70
CA PHE A 150 -6.96 -18.85 9.68
C PHE A 150 -6.34 -18.02 10.82
N VAL A 151 -6.77 -18.24 12.04
CA VAL A 151 -6.34 -17.48 13.22
C VAL A 151 -5.97 -18.48 14.31
N LEU A 152 -4.82 -18.27 14.91
CA LEU A 152 -4.39 -18.93 16.14
C LEU A 152 -4.23 -17.88 17.22
N GLU A 153 -4.74 -18.14 18.41
CA GLU A 153 -4.73 -17.17 19.50
C GLU A 153 -4.21 -17.79 20.81
N GLY A 154 -3.49 -16.98 21.56
CA GLY A 154 -3.07 -17.32 22.92
C GLY A 154 -2.20 -18.57 23.00
N ALA A 155 -2.60 -19.53 23.82
CA ALA A 155 -1.82 -20.74 24.10
C ALA A 155 -1.72 -21.74 22.93
N GLU A 156 -2.43 -21.52 21.85
CA GLU A 156 -2.33 -22.35 20.63
C GLU A 156 -1.03 -22.11 19.88
N LEU A 157 -0.42 -20.92 20.08
CA LEU A 157 0.89 -20.57 19.54
C LEU A 157 1.89 -20.48 20.69
N LEU A 158 2.80 -21.42 20.77
CA LEU A 158 3.85 -21.45 21.78
C LEU A 158 4.94 -20.42 21.46
N ASP A 159 5.71 -20.04 22.48
CA ASP A 159 6.88 -19.19 22.28
C ASP A 159 7.96 -19.98 21.51
N GLY A 160 8.53 -19.37 20.47
CA GLY A 160 9.62 -19.96 19.71
C GLY A 160 9.59 -19.63 18.23
N GLU A 161 10.41 -20.37 17.49
CA GLU A 161 10.42 -20.29 16.04
C GLU A 161 9.35 -21.25 15.48
N HIS A 162 8.49 -20.73 14.64
CA HIS A 162 7.41 -21.49 14.00
C HIS A 162 7.57 -21.48 12.49
N ARG A 163 7.22 -22.58 11.86
CA ARG A 163 7.22 -22.71 10.41
C ARG A 163 5.80 -22.81 9.87
N LEU A 164 5.35 -21.71 9.24
CA LEU A 164 4.09 -21.66 8.52
C LEU A 164 4.33 -22.07 7.06
N GLU A 165 3.58 -23.08 6.58
CA GLU A 165 3.60 -23.50 5.20
C GLU A 165 2.18 -23.42 4.61
N LEU A 166 2.09 -22.81 3.43
CA LEU A 166 0.89 -22.84 2.62
C LEU A 166 1.13 -23.76 1.43
N ARG A 167 0.33 -24.79 1.30
CA ARG A 167 0.42 -25.76 0.21
C ARG A 167 -0.82 -25.67 -0.66
N ARG A 168 -0.61 -25.43 -1.95
CA ARG A 168 -1.69 -25.40 -2.94
C ARG A 168 -1.66 -26.66 -3.79
N ARG A 169 -2.83 -27.27 -3.98
CA ARG A 169 -3.08 -28.36 -4.95
C ARG A 169 -4.19 -27.92 -5.89
N GLY A 170 -3.98 -28.05 -7.18
CA GLY A 170 -4.94 -27.64 -8.22
C GLY A 170 -4.51 -26.38 -8.98
N THR A 171 -5.46 -25.72 -9.60
CA THR A 171 -5.24 -24.60 -10.52
C THR A 171 -5.76 -23.28 -9.97
N GLY A 172 -5.00 -22.20 -10.20
CA GLY A 172 -5.30 -20.85 -9.79
C GLY A 172 -4.21 -20.26 -8.91
N PRO A 173 -4.06 -18.94 -8.84
CA PRO A 173 -3.13 -18.27 -7.94
C PRO A 173 -3.68 -18.24 -6.50
N VAL A 174 -2.78 -18.15 -5.53
CA VAL A 174 -3.12 -17.92 -4.12
C VAL A 174 -2.41 -16.66 -3.67
N TYR A 175 -3.18 -15.71 -3.20
CA TYR A 175 -2.67 -14.49 -2.55
C TYR A 175 -2.91 -14.63 -1.05
N PHE A 176 -1.89 -14.41 -0.25
CA PHE A 176 -2.01 -14.50 1.20
C PHE A 176 -1.25 -13.37 1.90
N ASN A 177 -1.68 -13.07 3.09
CA ASN A 177 -0.97 -12.22 4.02
C ASN A 177 -0.90 -12.93 5.38
N THR A 178 0.23 -12.76 6.06
CA THR A 178 0.42 -13.27 7.42
C THR A 178 0.65 -12.10 8.35
N TYR A 179 -0.06 -12.09 9.46
CA TYR A 179 0.08 -11.08 10.50
C TYR A 179 0.43 -11.79 11.81
N LEU A 180 1.49 -11.34 12.45
CA LEU A 180 1.83 -11.75 13.81
C LEU A 180 1.61 -10.55 14.73
N THR A 181 0.76 -10.73 15.71
CA THR A 181 0.53 -9.72 16.75
C THR A 181 0.99 -10.31 18.07
N ASN A 182 1.95 -9.69 18.70
CA ASN A 182 2.44 -10.07 20.01
C ASN A 182 2.30 -8.88 20.98
N PHE A 183 2.17 -9.20 22.25
CA PHE A 183 2.21 -8.22 23.32
C PHE A 183 3.57 -8.33 24.00
N ASN A 184 4.32 -7.23 24.03
CA ASN A 184 5.60 -7.15 24.70
C ASN A 184 5.47 -6.27 25.94
N MET A 185 5.94 -6.77 27.09
CA MET A 185 6.00 -6.05 28.35
C MET A 185 7.36 -5.39 28.61
N GLU A 186 8.27 -5.42 27.65
CA GLU A 186 9.54 -4.71 27.75
C GLU A 186 9.30 -3.19 27.68
N ASP A 187 9.95 -2.45 28.60
CA ASP A 187 9.80 -0.99 28.68
C ASP A 187 10.40 -0.28 27.45
N ASP A 188 11.43 -0.86 26.85
CA ASP A 188 12.12 -0.31 25.69
C ASP A 188 12.07 -1.28 24.50
N ILE A 189 11.29 -0.94 23.49
CA ILE A 189 11.29 -1.64 22.22
C ILE A 189 12.50 -1.12 21.40
N PRO A 190 13.50 -1.95 21.07
CA PRO A 190 14.62 -1.52 20.26
C PRO A 190 14.13 -1.05 18.88
N ALA A 191 14.74 0.02 18.38
CA ALA A 191 14.42 0.54 17.06
C ALA A 191 14.74 -0.52 16.01
N ALA A 192 13.70 -1.00 15.33
CA ALA A 192 13.80 -1.97 14.24
C ALA A 192 13.07 -1.42 13.01
N GLY A 193 13.58 -1.73 11.83
CA GLY A 193 13.00 -1.30 10.56
C GLY A 193 14.09 -0.89 9.59
N LEU A 194 13.83 -1.10 8.31
CA LEU A 194 14.79 -0.85 7.24
C LEU A 194 14.69 0.57 6.68
N GLU A 195 13.49 1.10 6.49
CA GLU A 195 13.27 2.34 5.76
C GLU A 195 12.64 3.47 6.59
N VAL A 196 11.94 3.15 7.67
CA VAL A 196 11.27 4.15 8.49
C VAL A 196 11.94 4.24 9.86
N LYS A 197 12.52 5.42 10.16
CA LYS A 197 13.01 5.75 11.51
C LYS A 197 12.03 6.70 12.17
N VAL A 198 11.50 6.29 13.32
CA VAL A 198 10.68 7.15 14.15
C VAL A 198 11.54 7.71 15.26
N GLN A 199 11.65 9.03 15.31
CA GLN A 199 12.35 9.75 16.37
C GLN A 199 11.34 10.59 17.15
N ARG A 200 11.14 10.26 18.41
CA ARG A 200 10.24 10.99 19.29
C ARG A 200 11.03 12.04 20.09
N LYS A 201 10.54 13.26 20.08
CA LYS A 201 11.06 14.35 20.88
C LYS A 201 9.95 14.92 21.74
N PHE A 202 10.31 15.27 22.98
CA PHE A 202 9.38 15.86 23.92
C PHE A 202 9.69 17.36 24.06
N TYR A 203 8.64 18.15 24.16
CA TYR A 203 8.76 19.59 24.32
C TYR A 203 7.84 20.05 25.45
N GLN A 204 8.37 20.91 26.29
CA GLN A 204 7.55 21.66 27.23
C GLN A 204 7.18 23.00 26.59
N LEU A 205 5.93 23.43 26.72
CA LEU A 205 5.48 24.73 26.30
C LEU A 205 5.69 25.71 27.44
N VAL A 206 6.65 26.62 27.29
CA VAL A 206 6.97 27.63 28.29
C VAL A 206 6.33 28.95 27.86
N PRO A 207 5.53 29.60 28.73
CA PRO A 207 4.92 30.89 28.42
C PRO A 207 5.99 31.96 28.33
N VAL A 208 6.00 32.71 27.23
CA VAL A 208 6.89 33.83 27.01
C VAL A 208 6.06 35.11 26.79
N GLU A 209 6.26 36.11 27.63
CA GLU A 209 5.62 37.39 27.41
C GLU A 209 6.26 38.08 26.19
N LYS A 210 5.52 38.27 25.13
CA LYS A 210 5.94 39.11 24.01
C LYS A 210 5.10 40.36 23.94
N LYS A 211 5.78 41.49 23.86
CA LYS A 211 5.15 42.79 23.56
C LYS A 211 5.08 42.90 22.03
N LEU A 212 3.88 42.95 21.48
CA LEU A 212 3.67 43.29 20.08
C LEU A 212 3.20 44.73 19.98
N ALA A 213 3.91 45.52 19.18
CA ALA A 213 3.47 46.87 18.81
C ALA A 213 2.28 46.71 17.83
N VAL A 214 1.09 47.06 18.27
CA VAL A 214 -0.12 47.04 17.44
C VAL A 214 -0.52 48.47 17.14
N GLU A 215 -0.75 48.78 15.87
CA GLU A 215 -1.24 50.09 15.45
C GLU A 215 -2.74 50.18 15.74
N GLY A 216 -3.14 51.06 16.62
CA GLY A 216 -4.55 51.31 16.94
C GLY A 216 -5.25 52.17 15.89
N ASP A 217 -6.58 52.25 15.96
CA ASP A 217 -7.48 52.92 15.00
C ASP A 217 -7.18 54.41 14.72
N ARG A 218 -6.27 55.04 15.48
CA ARG A 218 -5.86 56.42 15.31
C ARG A 218 -4.37 56.60 14.99
N GLY A 219 -3.71 55.53 14.51
CA GLY A 219 -2.28 55.54 14.13
C GLY A 219 -1.32 55.57 15.32
N GLN A 220 -1.79 55.35 16.55
CA GLN A 220 -0.94 55.22 17.73
C GLN A 220 -0.45 53.79 17.89
N VAL A 221 0.84 53.63 18.16
CA VAL A 221 1.42 52.32 18.46
C VAL A 221 1.21 52.00 19.94
N VAL A 222 0.50 50.94 20.25
CA VAL A 222 0.27 50.45 21.61
C VAL A 222 0.93 49.10 21.79
N ASP A 223 1.73 48.94 22.84
CA ASP A 223 2.30 47.67 23.20
C ASP A 223 1.23 46.75 23.79
N GLN A 224 0.82 45.75 23.07
CA GLN A 224 -0.09 44.72 23.55
C GLN A 224 0.72 43.53 24.06
N LYS A 225 0.50 43.16 25.31
CA LYS A 225 1.05 41.91 25.85
C LYS A 225 0.30 40.74 25.25
N VAL A 226 1.03 39.87 24.53
CA VAL A 226 0.48 38.62 23.99
C VAL A 226 1.21 37.46 24.65
N GLU A 227 0.47 36.60 25.30
CA GLU A 227 1.02 35.34 25.79
C GLU A 227 1.35 34.46 24.60
N LYS A 228 2.60 34.12 24.47
CA LYS A 228 3.10 33.18 23.47
C LYS A 228 3.84 32.05 24.18
N PHE A 229 3.64 30.83 23.69
CA PHE A 229 4.37 29.67 24.19
C PHE A 229 5.54 29.35 23.28
N GLU A 230 6.71 29.10 23.85
CA GLU A 230 7.88 28.60 23.13
C GLU A 230 8.09 27.11 23.50
N ARG A 231 8.52 26.33 22.51
CA ARG A 231 8.83 24.92 22.70
C ARG A 231 10.25 24.76 23.20
N VAL A 232 10.41 24.22 24.40
CA VAL A 232 11.70 23.86 24.97
C VAL A 232 11.83 22.33 24.93
N GLU A 233 12.84 21.82 24.24
CA GLU A 233 13.08 20.38 24.16
C GLU A 233 13.47 19.84 25.55
N ILE A 234 12.84 18.74 25.96
CA ILE A 234 13.11 18.04 27.23
C ILE A 234 13.46 16.58 26.95
N GLU A 235 14.35 16.01 27.72
CA GLU A 235 14.83 14.64 27.52
C GLU A 235 13.76 13.61 27.90
N ASN A 236 12.99 13.88 28.95
CA ASN A 236 11.94 12.99 29.45
C ASN A 236 10.68 13.77 29.86
N LEU A 237 9.53 13.16 29.65
CA LEU A 237 8.25 13.74 30.04
C LEU A 237 8.05 13.82 31.58
N GLY A 238 8.75 12.98 32.36
CA GLY A 238 8.49 12.86 33.78
C GLY A 238 7.03 12.43 34.05
N THR A 239 6.51 12.88 35.18
CA THR A 239 5.08 12.69 35.53
C THR A 239 4.29 13.83 34.91
N VAL A 240 3.41 13.50 33.96
CA VAL A 240 2.52 14.47 33.30
C VAL A 240 1.15 14.40 33.94
N THR A 241 0.60 15.53 34.36
CA THR A 241 -0.75 15.62 34.92
C THR A 241 -1.72 16.23 33.91
N SER A 242 -3.02 15.96 34.12
CA SER A 242 -4.04 16.56 33.26
C SER A 242 -4.03 18.08 33.36
N GLY A 243 -3.74 18.75 32.25
CA GLY A 243 -3.60 20.22 32.18
C GLY A 243 -2.16 20.72 32.00
N ASP A 244 -1.16 19.86 32.04
CA ASP A 244 0.21 20.21 31.69
C ASP A 244 0.31 20.46 30.17
N LEU A 245 1.03 21.53 29.77
CA LEU A 245 1.25 21.96 28.38
C LEU A 245 2.69 21.70 27.94
#